data_9e34dd77a4028e0715e3ae6cc8d92100
#
_entry.id   9e34dd77a4028e0715e3ae6cc8d92100
#
_cell.length_a   1.000
_cell.length_b   1.000
_cell.length_c   1.000
_cell.angle_alpha   90.00
_cell.angle_beta   90.00
_cell.angle_gamma   90.00
#
_symmetry.space_group_name_H-M   'P 1'
#
loop_
_entity.id
_entity.type
_entity.pdbx_description
1 polymer ?
#
loop_
_entity_poly.entity_id
_entity_poly.type
_entity_poly.pdbx_seq_one_letter_code
_entity_poly.pdbx_strand_id
1 'polypeptide(L)'
;MISEKEIEKYIGKTTKIEDQIDYARASVAKNFFNLPDLTLNEGTPLPKYWHWFFCWETAPKELLGRDGHIRPGNNIIPNSGFPRRMWGGGDIVFFKPLKIGMRVSREITLENIKYKNGSSGKFSIIQIRNDYKNNKNILLTEKQNLIYLPNREKFSKSETKENYDLSSLVKEKAFTSQQLFQYSALTMNSHRIHYDLDYCKKIEFYPNLVVHGPLIAQQLVDIADQKLNGNLKKFEFKALNPIFVEEKFSMNLIDKDDYLDLWINDK
;
A
#
# COMPACT_ATOMS: atom_id res chain seq x y z
N MET A 1 -14.69 17.09 -12.20
CA MET A 1 -13.23 17.03 -12.43
C MET A 1 -12.69 18.42 -12.17
N ILE A 2 -11.58 18.51 -11.43
CA ILE A 2 -10.90 19.80 -11.24
C ILE A 2 -10.18 20.19 -12.53
N SER A 3 -10.11 21.49 -12.83
CA SER A 3 -9.42 22.03 -13.99
C SER A 3 -7.90 21.93 -13.85
N GLU A 4 -7.16 22.04 -14.95
CA GLU A 4 -5.67 22.05 -14.92
C GLU A 4 -5.13 23.16 -14.01
N LYS A 5 -5.72 24.38 -14.05
CA LYS A 5 -5.37 25.47 -13.14
C LYS A 5 -5.59 25.17 -11.67
N GLU A 6 -6.58 24.34 -11.36
CA GLU A 6 -6.83 23.88 -9.98
C GLU A 6 -5.85 22.80 -9.58
N ILE A 7 -5.47 21.91 -10.49
CA ILE A 7 -4.43 20.87 -10.26
C ILE A 7 -3.11 21.55 -9.87
N GLU A 8 -2.68 22.56 -10.62
CA GLU A 8 -1.43 23.30 -10.34
C GLU A 8 -1.36 23.84 -8.91
N LYS A 9 -2.51 24.24 -8.33
CA LYS A 9 -2.57 24.73 -6.93
C LYS A 9 -2.31 23.63 -5.88
N TYR A 10 -2.44 22.37 -6.25
CA TYR A 10 -2.22 21.23 -5.34
C TYR A 10 -0.85 20.60 -5.51
N ILE A 11 -0.27 20.62 -6.72
CA ILE A 11 1.07 20.09 -6.98
C ILE A 11 2.11 20.79 -6.07
N GLY A 12 2.93 19.98 -5.42
CA GLY A 12 3.95 20.43 -4.49
C GLY A 12 3.44 20.73 -3.07
N LYS A 13 2.11 20.68 -2.81
CA LYS A 13 1.61 20.74 -1.43
C LYS A 13 2.18 19.59 -0.62
N THR A 14 2.59 19.90 0.61
CA THR A 14 3.19 18.95 1.53
C THR A 14 2.49 19.01 2.88
N THR A 15 2.31 17.85 3.50
CA THR A 15 1.95 17.73 4.91
C THR A 15 2.98 16.86 5.62
N LYS A 16 3.12 17.04 6.94
CA LYS A 16 4.11 16.34 7.75
C LYS A 16 3.43 15.64 8.92
N ILE A 17 3.82 14.40 9.18
CA ILE A 17 3.41 13.62 10.33
C ILE A 17 4.68 13.22 11.08
N GLU A 18 4.70 13.40 12.40
CA GLU A 18 5.81 13.00 13.26
C GLU A 18 5.41 11.79 14.09
N ASP A 19 6.34 10.87 14.30
CA ASP A 19 6.11 9.65 15.07
C ASP A 19 7.42 9.15 15.68
N GLN A 20 7.31 8.12 16.51
CA GLN A 20 8.43 7.34 17.01
C GLN A 20 8.27 5.87 16.60
N ILE A 21 9.35 5.27 16.17
CA ILE A 21 9.40 3.83 15.91
C ILE A 21 9.37 3.09 17.25
N ASP A 22 8.19 2.79 17.75
CA ASP A 22 8.03 2.19 19.08
C ASP A 22 8.05 0.66 19.02
N TYR A 23 8.44 0.11 20.19
CA TYR A 23 8.49 -1.33 20.40
C TYR A 23 7.11 -2.01 20.30
N ALA A 24 6.06 -1.36 20.78
CA ALA A 24 4.74 -2.00 20.88
C ALA A 24 4.18 -2.35 19.51
N ARG A 25 4.16 -1.39 18.57
CA ARG A 25 3.72 -1.64 17.19
C ARG A 25 4.62 -2.64 16.47
N ALA A 26 5.95 -2.52 16.63
CA ALA A 26 6.89 -3.47 16.06
C ALA A 26 6.69 -4.90 16.60
N SER A 27 6.38 -5.04 17.89
CA SER A 27 6.10 -6.34 18.50
C SER A 27 4.81 -6.98 17.97
N VAL A 28 3.75 -6.18 17.78
CA VAL A 28 2.52 -6.66 17.15
C VAL A 28 2.80 -7.11 15.71
N ALA A 29 3.55 -6.33 14.93
CA ALA A 29 3.95 -6.68 13.58
C ALA A 29 4.80 -7.96 13.54
N LYS A 30 5.76 -8.13 14.45
CA LYS A 30 6.55 -9.35 14.60
C LYS A 30 5.65 -10.59 14.75
N ASN A 31 4.64 -10.52 15.62
CA ASN A 31 3.70 -11.61 15.83
C ASN A 31 2.79 -11.85 14.61
N PHE A 32 2.29 -10.78 14.00
CA PHE A 32 1.46 -10.86 12.79
C PHE A 32 2.19 -11.58 11.64
N PHE A 33 3.46 -11.28 11.42
CA PHE A 33 4.27 -11.91 10.36
C PHE A 33 4.92 -13.23 10.79
N ASN A 34 4.72 -13.66 12.03
CA ASN A 34 5.31 -14.88 12.61
C ASN A 34 6.83 -14.92 12.47
N LEU A 35 7.52 -13.92 13.03
CA LEU A 35 8.96 -13.77 13.01
C LEU A 35 9.57 -13.97 14.42
N PRO A 36 9.55 -15.20 14.99
CA PRO A 36 9.94 -15.45 16.38
C PRO A 36 11.40 -15.04 16.67
N ASP A 37 12.29 -15.19 15.69
CA ASP A 37 13.73 -14.92 15.84
C ASP A 37 14.09 -13.44 15.71
N LEU A 38 13.14 -12.58 15.29
CA LEU A 38 13.38 -11.14 15.20
C LEU A 38 13.52 -10.54 16.60
N THR A 39 14.71 -10.09 16.94
CA THR A 39 14.95 -9.35 18.19
C THR A 39 14.56 -7.89 18.01
N LEU A 40 13.81 -7.35 18.99
CA LEU A 40 13.33 -5.97 18.98
C LEU A 40 13.88 -5.21 20.19
N ASN A 41 15.09 -4.68 20.07
CA ASN A 41 15.73 -3.81 21.07
C ASN A 41 15.89 -2.40 20.53
N GLU A 42 16.18 -1.45 21.39
CA GLU A 42 16.54 -0.08 20.99
C GLU A 42 17.65 -0.12 19.93
N GLY A 43 17.47 0.60 18.85
CA GLY A 43 18.41 0.64 17.72
C GLY A 43 18.31 -0.53 16.74
N THR A 44 17.50 -1.57 17.00
CA THR A 44 17.29 -2.68 16.05
C THR A 44 16.68 -2.18 14.76
N PRO A 45 17.26 -2.50 13.57
CA PRO A 45 16.66 -2.20 12.29
C PRO A 45 15.32 -2.92 12.11
N LEU A 46 14.31 -2.21 11.65
CA LEU A 46 13.05 -2.83 11.24
C LEU A 46 13.20 -3.56 9.90
N PRO A 47 12.45 -4.64 9.68
CA PRO A 47 12.25 -5.20 8.36
C PRO A 47 11.80 -4.14 7.35
N LYS A 48 12.22 -4.28 6.09
CA LYS A 48 11.80 -3.38 5.03
C LYS A 48 10.29 -3.41 4.85
N TYR A 49 9.73 -2.27 4.42
CA TYR A 49 8.30 -2.05 4.22
C TYR A 49 7.47 -1.87 5.52
N TRP A 50 8.04 -2.08 6.72
CA TRP A 50 7.33 -1.85 7.99
C TRP A 50 7.09 -0.37 8.31
N HIS A 51 7.57 0.55 7.50
CA HIS A 51 7.23 1.98 7.62
C HIS A 51 5.70 2.23 7.55
N TRP A 52 4.92 1.34 6.93
CA TRP A 52 3.46 1.41 6.87
C TRP A 52 2.79 1.32 8.25
N PHE A 53 3.47 0.85 9.29
CA PHE A 53 2.94 0.74 10.65
C PHE A 53 3.15 2.00 11.47
N PHE A 54 3.80 3.02 10.91
CA PHE A 54 4.16 4.25 11.59
C PHE A 54 3.72 5.48 10.79
N CYS A 55 3.69 6.64 11.46
CA CYS A 55 3.29 7.90 10.82
C CYS A 55 1.88 7.84 10.19
N TRP A 56 0.92 7.36 10.95
CA TRP A 56 -0.47 7.22 10.50
C TRP A 56 -1.10 8.57 10.17
N GLU A 57 -1.79 8.67 9.03
CA GLU A 57 -2.65 9.78 8.70
C GLU A 57 -4.06 9.48 9.21
N THR A 58 -4.48 10.19 10.27
CA THR A 58 -5.78 10.00 10.91
C THR A 58 -6.62 11.27 10.82
N ALA A 59 -7.93 11.12 10.91
CA ALA A 59 -8.86 12.25 10.91
C ALA A 59 -10.09 11.95 11.80
N PRO A 60 -10.77 13.00 12.32
CA PRO A 60 -12.05 12.86 12.98
C PRO A 60 -13.10 12.23 12.04
N LYS A 61 -14.08 11.54 12.62
CA LYS A 61 -15.15 10.85 11.89
C LYS A 61 -15.85 11.73 10.83
N GLU A 62 -16.04 12.99 11.13
CA GLU A 62 -16.73 13.96 10.28
C GLU A 62 -15.96 14.23 8.96
N LEU A 63 -14.67 13.98 8.94
CA LEU A 63 -13.82 14.14 7.76
C LEU A 63 -13.62 12.85 6.96
N LEU A 64 -14.14 11.71 7.45
CA LEU A 64 -14.06 10.44 6.74
C LEU A 64 -15.13 10.36 5.65
N GLY A 65 -14.76 9.73 4.55
CA GLY A 65 -15.65 9.38 3.46
C GLY A 65 -16.44 8.10 3.74
N ARG A 66 -17.36 7.78 2.85
CA ARG A 66 -18.16 6.55 2.94
C ARG A 66 -17.31 5.27 2.88
N ASP A 67 -16.14 5.36 2.28
CA ASP A 67 -15.17 4.27 2.13
C ASP A 67 -14.26 4.07 3.35
N GLY A 68 -14.30 5.01 4.31
CA GLY A 68 -13.48 5.02 5.51
C GLY A 68 -12.18 5.83 5.40
N HIS A 69 -11.80 6.30 4.23
CA HIS A 69 -10.65 7.22 4.09
C HIS A 69 -11.04 8.67 4.36
N ILE A 70 -10.04 9.52 4.60
CA ILE A 70 -10.23 10.98 4.63
C ILE A 70 -10.81 11.40 3.27
N ARG A 71 -11.91 12.16 3.31
CA ARG A 71 -12.55 12.65 2.08
C ARG A 71 -11.58 13.52 1.29
N PRO A 72 -11.43 13.28 -0.02
CA PRO A 72 -10.65 14.16 -0.88
C PRO A 72 -11.06 15.63 -0.72
N GLY A 73 -10.08 16.51 -0.63
CA GLY A 73 -10.27 17.94 -0.31
C GLY A 73 -10.09 18.29 1.16
N ASN A 74 -10.11 17.32 2.08
CA ASN A 74 -9.84 17.54 3.51
C ASN A 74 -8.38 17.24 3.91
N ASN A 75 -7.55 16.85 2.96
CA ASN A 75 -6.10 16.71 3.08
C ASN A 75 -5.43 17.23 1.81
N ILE A 76 -4.18 16.83 1.55
CA ILE A 76 -3.46 17.26 0.33
C ILE A 76 -4.04 16.70 -0.96
N ILE A 77 -4.88 15.66 -0.87
CA ILE A 77 -5.50 15.02 -2.03
C ILE A 77 -6.76 15.80 -2.42
N PRO A 78 -6.83 16.42 -3.61
CA PRO A 78 -8.01 17.13 -4.05
C PRO A 78 -9.13 16.18 -4.47
N ASN A 79 -10.35 16.71 -4.52
CA ASN A 79 -11.49 15.96 -5.06
C ASN A 79 -11.39 15.89 -6.59
N SER A 80 -10.95 14.75 -7.11
CA SER A 80 -10.83 14.51 -8.54
C SER A 80 -12.17 14.27 -9.27
N GLY A 81 -13.28 14.24 -8.53
CA GLY A 81 -14.62 13.96 -9.08
C GLY A 81 -14.97 12.47 -9.18
N PHE A 82 -14.10 11.58 -8.72
CA PHE A 82 -14.34 10.13 -8.73
C PHE A 82 -14.41 9.58 -7.31
N PRO A 83 -15.47 8.81 -6.97
CA PRO A 83 -15.77 8.45 -5.59
C PRO A 83 -15.05 7.19 -5.08
N ARG A 84 -14.52 6.34 -5.96
CA ARG A 84 -13.91 5.07 -5.58
C ARG A 84 -12.39 5.18 -5.62
N ARG A 85 -11.75 4.85 -4.50
CA ARG A 85 -10.29 4.86 -4.37
C ARG A 85 -9.72 3.45 -4.42
N MET A 86 -8.63 3.28 -5.17
CA MET A 86 -7.81 2.08 -5.17
C MET A 86 -6.33 2.45 -5.01
N TRP A 87 -5.56 1.60 -4.36
CA TRP A 87 -4.11 1.69 -4.37
C TRP A 87 -3.58 0.96 -5.60
N GLY A 88 -2.96 1.68 -6.52
CA GLY A 88 -2.50 1.14 -7.80
C GLY A 88 -1.06 0.62 -7.77
N GLY A 89 -0.41 0.69 -6.60
CA GLY A 89 1.01 0.38 -6.45
C GLY A 89 1.88 1.62 -6.37
N GLY A 90 3.14 1.47 -6.71
CA GLY A 90 4.13 2.54 -6.64
C GLY A 90 5.55 2.02 -6.65
N ASP A 91 6.47 2.84 -6.20
CA ASP A 91 7.88 2.49 -6.04
C ASP A 91 8.42 2.97 -4.68
N ILE A 92 9.39 2.25 -4.16
CA ILE A 92 10.07 2.60 -2.92
C ILE A 92 11.58 2.43 -3.07
N VAL A 93 12.33 3.41 -2.55
CA VAL A 93 13.81 3.37 -2.47
C VAL A 93 14.20 3.40 -1.00
N PHE A 94 15.00 2.43 -0.58
CA PHE A 94 15.52 2.30 0.77
C PHE A 94 16.96 2.82 0.84
N PHE A 95 17.20 3.89 1.61
CA PHE A 95 18.53 4.47 1.79
C PHE A 95 19.16 4.02 3.11
N LYS A 96 18.38 4.04 4.19
CA LYS A 96 18.81 3.65 5.54
C LYS A 96 17.66 2.96 6.28
N PRO A 97 17.93 2.03 7.19
CA PRO A 97 16.87 1.36 7.94
C PRO A 97 16.20 2.31 8.94
N LEU A 98 14.89 2.13 9.12
CA LEU A 98 14.19 2.59 10.32
C LEU A 98 14.62 1.72 11.50
N LYS A 99 14.75 2.31 12.69
CA LYS A 99 15.23 1.60 13.89
C LYS A 99 14.30 1.84 15.06
N ILE A 100 14.15 0.84 15.92
CA ILE A 100 13.41 0.97 17.19
C ILE A 100 13.97 2.15 18.02
N GLY A 101 13.07 2.95 18.58
CA GLY A 101 13.36 4.15 19.35
C GLY A 101 13.56 5.43 18.53
N MET A 102 13.77 5.29 17.20
CA MET A 102 14.04 6.44 16.34
C MET A 102 12.82 7.33 16.21
N ARG A 103 13.00 8.64 16.38
CA ARG A 103 12.01 9.66 15.98
C ARG A 103 12.09 9.86 14.47
N VAL A 104 10.94 9.85 13.83
CA VAL A 104 10.81 9.97 12.38
C VAL A 104 9.73 10.97 12.00
N SER A 105 9.84 11.53 10.82
CA SER A 105 8.75 12.26 10.19
C SER A 105 8.48 11.68 8.80
N ARG A 106 7.22 11.64 8.43
CA ARG A 106 6.75 11.36 7.07
C ARG A 106 6.28 12.66 6.45
N GLU A 107 6.97 13.11 5.42
CA GLU A 107 6.52 14.22 4.58
C GLU A 107 5.79 13.66 3.37
N ILE A 108 4.52 14.03 3.22
CA ILE A 108 3.64 13.58 2.13
C ILE A 108 3.50 14.74 1.17
N THR A 109 3.98 14.58 -0.07
CA THR A 109 3.90 15.58 -1.13
C THR A 109 3.03 15.09 -2.26
N LEU A 110 2.10 15.91 -2.73
CA LEU A 110 1.36 15.64 -3.95
C LEU A 110 2.23 15.97 -5.14
N GLU A 111 2.66 14.94 -5.89
CA GLU A 111 3.57 15.11 -7.02
C GLU A 111 2.84 15.33 -8.35
N ASN A 112 1.72 14.63 -8.55
CA ASN A 112 1.06 14.68 -9.85
C ASN A 112 -0.42 14.24 -9.77
N ILE A 113 -1.21 14.76 -10.70
CA ILE A 113 -2.59 14.33 -10.96
C ILE A 113 -2.75 14.18 -12.47
N LYS A 114 -3.16 13.00 -12.91
CA LYS A 114 -3.42 12.71 -14.33
C LYS A 114 -4.81 12.13 -14.51
N TYR A 115 -5.56 12.68 -15.45
CA TYR A 115 -6.80 12.07 -15.94
C TYR A 115 -6.49 11.15 -17.11
N LYS A 116 -7.11 9.99 -17.13
CA LYS A 116 -6.97 8.99 -18.20
C LYS A 116 -8.32 8.46 -18.63
N ASN A 117 -8.38 7.94 -19.83
CA ASN A 117 -9.48 7.14 -20.35
C ASN A 117 -9.01 5.68 -20.41
N GLY A 118 -9.70 4.79 -19.71
CA GLY A 118 -9.51 3.34 -19.80
C GLY A 118 -10.75 2.64 -20.36
N SER A 119 -10.71 1.33 -20.40
CA SER A 119 -11.85 0.49 -20.81
C SER A 119 -13.12 0.71 -19.95
N SER A 120 -12.94 1.10 -18.68
CA SER A 120 -14.03 1.40 -17.75
C SER A 120 -14.41 2.88 -17.68
N GLY A 121 -13.98 3.71 -18.65
CA GLY A 121 -14.24 5.15 -18.70
C GLY A 121 -13.12 6.01 -18.13
N LYS A 122 -13.46 7.28 -17.85
CA LYS A 122 -12.51 8.26 -17.30
C LYS A 122 -12.19 7.95 -15.86
N PHE A 123 -10.91 8.16 -15.45
CA PHE A 123 -10.44 8.02 -14.09
C PHE A 123 -9.26 8.96 -13.83
N SER A 124 -8.88 9.13 -12.57
CA SER A 124 -7.69 9.89 -12.22
C SER A 124 -6.64 9.02 -11.52
N ILE A 125 -5.38 9.33 -11.76
CA ILE A 125 -4.24 8.82 -11.00
C ILE A 125 -3.64 10.01 -10.26
N ILE A 126 -3.60 9.90 -8.95
CA ILE A 126 -2.97 10.87 -8.05
C ILE A 126 -1.71 10.23 -7.52
N GLN A 127 -0.56 10.85 -7.81
CA GLN A 127 0.74 10.39 -7.33
C GLN A 127 1.14 11.20 -6.11
N ILE A 128 1.40 10.51 -5.01
CA ILE A 128 1.97 11.10 -3.79
C ILE A 128 3.35 10.51 -3.53
N ARG A 129 4.25 11.37 -3.03
CA ARG A 129 5.57 10.96 -2.52
C ARG A 129 5.55 11.05 -1.00
N ASN A 130 6.09 10.04 -0.37
CA ASN A 130 6.28 9.95 1.07
C ASN A 130 7.78 9.86 1.37
N ASP A 131 8.35 10.90 1.96
CA ASP A 131 9.73 10.90 2.42
C ASP A 131 9.75 10.64 3.93
N TYR A 132 10.29 9.50 4.35
CA TYR A 132 10.50 9.20 5.76
C TYR A 132 11.88 9.68 6.18
N LYS A 133 11.93 10.54 7.20
CA LYS A 133 13.13 11.24 7.61
C LYS A 133 13.41 11.06 9.09
N ASN A 134 14.70 11.01 9.43
CA ASN A 134 15.18 11.29 10.78
C ASN A 134 16.02 12.58 10.70
N ASN A 135 15.55 13.62 11.34
CA ASN A 135 16.09 14.97 11.17
C ASN A 135 16.11 15.38 9.68
N LYS A 136 17.30 15.68 9.14
CA LYS A 136 17.51 16.05 7.73
C LYS A 136 17.78 14.85 6.79
N ASN A 137 17.97 13.65 7.36
CA ASN A 137 18.33 12.48 6.56
C ASN A 137 17.08 11.75 6.07
N ILE A 138 16.96 11.55 4.77
CA ILE A 138 15.95 10.67 4.17
C ILE A 138 16.37 9.22 4.43
N LEU A 139 15.46 8.42 4.99
CA LEU A 139 15.65 7.00 5.27
C LEU A 139 15.09 6.15 4.14
N LEU A 140 13.94 6.51 3.63
CA LEU A 140 13.30 5.93 2.46
C LEU A 140 12.40 6.97 1.78
N THR A 141 12.18 6.78 0.49
CA THR A 141 11.18 7.51 -0.30
C THR A 141 10.24 6.50 -0.94
N GLU A 142 8.95 6.66 -0.73
CA GLU A 142 7.91 5.85 -1.35
C GLU A 142 7.00 6.74 -2.20
N LYS A 143 6.80 6.36 -3.47
CA LYS A 143 5.79 6.96 -4.33
C LYS A 143 4.60 6.01 -4.45
N GLN A 144 3.41 6.54 -4.28
CA GLN A 144 2.16 5.79 -4.36
C GLN A 144 1.28 6.35 -5.48
N ASN A 145 0.71 5.47 -6.26
CA ASN A 145 -0.29 5.79 -7.26
C ASN A 145 -1.68 5.47 -6.71
N LEU A 146 -2.44 6.50 -6.37
CA LEU A 146 -3.82 6.39 -5.93
C LEU A 146 -4.73 6.54 -7.16
N ILE A 147 -5.52 5.53 -7.44
CA ILE A 147 -6.43 5.53 -8.58
C ILE A 147 -7.83 5.86 -8.07
N TYR A 148 -8.44 6.88 -8.66
CA TYR A 148 -9.82 7.27 -8.38
C TYR A 148 -10.69 6.98 -9.59
N LEU A 149 -11.74 6.20 -9.39
CA LEU A 149 -12.60 5.59 -10.40
C LEU A 149 -14.05 6.03 -10.22
N PRO A 150 -14.86 6.01 -11.30
CA PRO A 150 -16.31 6.15 -11.18
C PRO A 150 -16.92 4.99 -10.40
N ASN A 151 -18.17 5.16 -9.97
CA ASN A 151 -18.94 4.03 -9.45
C ASN A 151 -19.07 2.95 -10.52
N ARG A 152 -19.27 1.72 -10.09
CA ARG A 152 -19.53 0.58 -10.98
C ARG A 152 -20.78 -0.15 -10.51
N GLU A 153 -21.38 -0.94 -11.40
CA GLU A 153 -22.57 -1.76 -11.12
C GLU A 153 -22.23 -3.23 -10.95
N LYS A 154 -21.04 -3.65 -11.40
CA LYS A 154 -20.55 -5.02 -11.29
C LYS A 154 -19.03 -5.05 -11.19
N PHE A 155 -18.52 -6.11 -10.62
CA PHE A 155 -17.08 -6.42 -10.61
C PHE A 155 -16.73 -7.35 -11.78
N SER A 156 -15.61 -7.08 -12.42
CA SER A 156 -14.94 -8.02 -13.33
C SER A 156 -13.44 -7.92 -13.10
N LYS A 157 -12.77 -9.05 -13.03
CA LYS A 157 -11.30 -9.09 -13.06
C LYS A 157 -10.81 -8.62 -14.45
N SER A 158 -9.71 -7.91 -14.47
CA SER A 158 -9.02 -7.61 -15.72
C SER A 158 -8.32 -8.87 -16.21
N GLU A 159 -8.42 -9.15 -17.52
CA GLU A 159 -7.62 -10.23 -18.12
C GLU A 159 -6.14 -9.85 -18.03
N THR A 160 -5.35 -10.70 -17.40
CA THR A 160 -3.89 -10.60 -17.41
C THR A 160 -3.37 -11.43 -18.57
N LYS A 161 -2.66 -10.79 -19.52
CA LYS A 161 -2.18 -11.43 -20.75
C LYS A 161 -0.87 -12.21 -20.60
N GLU A 162 -0.32 -12.30 -19.40
CA GLU A 162 1.00 -12.88 -19.21
C GLU A 162 0.88 -14.33 -18.75
N ASN A 163 1.37 -15.27 -19.56
CA ASN A 163 1.62 -16.64 -19.16
C ASN A 163 2.91 -16.65 -18.33
N TYR A 164 2.75 -16.69 -17.01
CA TYR A 164 3.88 -16.81 -16.11
C TYR A 164 4.29 -18.29 -15.96
N ASP A 165 5.60 -18.52 -15.94
CA ASP A 165 6.19 -19.84 -15.73
C ASP A 165 5.91 -20.32 -14.30
N LEU A 166 5.17 -21.43 -14.17
CA LEU A 166 4.85 -22.03 -12.88
C LEU A 166 6.08 -22.64 -12.17
N SER A 167 7.21 -22.82 -12.86
CA SER A 167 8.47 -23.29 -12.26
C SER A 167 9.08 -22.29 -11.28
N SER A 168 8.60 -21.05 -11.30
CA SER A 168 9.04 -19.94 -10.45
C SER A 168 8.34 -19.84 -9.09
N LEU A 169 7.47 -20.79 -8.75
CA LEU A 169 6.72 -20.81 -7.48
C LEU A 169 7.65 -20.79 -6.27
N VAL A 170 7.51 -19.77 -5.42
CA VAL A 170 8.23 -19.65 -4.15
C VAL A 170 7.35 -20.11 -2.98
N LYS A 171 6.08 -19.65 -2.95
CA LYS A 171 5.19 -19.89 -1.83
C LYS A 171 3.72 -19.72 -2.23
N GLU A 172 2.86 -20.50 -1.61
CA GLU A 172 1.40 -20.28 -1.64
C GLU A 172 0.92 -19.67 -0.32
N LYS A 173 -0.11 -18.84 -0.39
CA LYS A 173 -0.72 -18.20 0.79
C LYS A 173 -2.20 -17.89 0.57
N ALA A 174 -2.92 -17.75 1.67
CA ALA A 174 -4.23 -17.12 1.76
C ALA A 174 -4.26 -16.27 3.02
N PHE A 175 -5.10 -15.26 3.05
CA PHE A 175 -5.30 -14.44 4.25
C PHE A 175 -6.71 -14.62 4.78
N THR A 176 -6.83 -14.71 6.11
CA THR A 176 -8.12 -14.77 6.80
C THR A 176 -8.65 -13.37 7.10
N SER A 177 -9.96 -13.27 7.40
CA SER A 177 -10.58 -12.00 7.80
C SER A 177 -9.95 -11.42 9.08
N GLN A 178 -9.52 -12.27 10.01
CA GLN A 178 -8.83 -11.85 11.22
C GLN A 178 -7.49 -11.17 10.89
N GLN A 179 -6.73 -11.71 9.93
CA GLN A 179 -5.49 -11.11 9.49
C GLN A 179 -5.71 -9.77 8.77
N LEU A 180 -6.79 -9.63 7.99
CA LEU A 180 -7.15 -8.36 7.38
C LEU A 180 -7.45 -7.30 8.44
N PHE A 181 -8.22 -7.66 9.48
CA PHE A 181 -8.47 -6.77 10.61
C PHE A 181 -7.17 -6.36 11.32
N GLN A 182 -6.31 -7.32 11.64
CA GLN A 182 -5.03 -7.05 12.31
C GLN A 182 -4.14 -6.13 11.46
N TYR A 183 -4.08 -6.33 10.16
CA TYR A 183 -3.31 -5.47 9.27
C TYR A 183 -3.91 -4.06 9.14
N SER A 184 -5.24 -3.94 9.06
CA SER A 184 -5.93 -2.65 9.12
C SER A 184 -5.61 -1.89 10.42
N ALA A 185 -5.58 -2.59 11.58
CA ALA A 185 -5.22 -2.00 12.86
C ALA A 185 -3.74 -1.56 12.89
N LEU A 186 -2.82 -2.40 12.40
CA LEU A 186 -1.39 -2.09 12.32
C LEU A 186 -1.07 -0.88 11.42
N THR A 187 -1.85 -0.68 10.37
CA THR A 187 -1.65 0.41 9.41
C THR A 187 -2.59 1.58 9.62
N MET A 188 -3.47 1.49 10.62
CA MET A 188 -4.60 2.41 10.85
C MET A 188 -5.42 2.65 9.58
N ASN A 189 -5.58 1.61 8.77
CA ASN A 189 -6.30 1.67 7.50
C ASN A 189 -7.78 1.33 7.70
N SER A 190 -8.62 2.35 7.67
CA SER A 190 -10.07 2.23 7.86
C SER A 190 -10.86 2.00 6.55
N HIS A 191 -10.21 1.63 5.44
CA HIS A 191 -10.92 1.34 4.20
C HIS A 191 -11.85 0.14 4.35
N ARG A 192 -13.13 0.37 4.20
CA ARG A 192 -14.20 -0.60 4.48
C ARG A 192 -14.13 -1.89 3.67
N ILE A 193 -13.48 -1.87 2.50
CA ILE A 193 -13.32 -3.08 1.68
C ILE A 193 -12.53 -4.20 2.38
N HIS A 194 -11.81 -3.90 3.46
CA HIS A 194 -10.99 -4.86 4.16
C HIS A 194 -11.70 -5.53 5.35
N TYR A 195 -12.84 -4.97 5.83
CA TYR A 195 -13.52 -5.48 7.03
C TYR A 195 -15.05 -5.43 6.98
N ASP A 196 -15.64 -4.71 6.03
CA ASP A 196 -17.09 -4.57 5.89
C ASP A 196 -17.59 -5.29 4.64
N LEU A 197 -18.06 -6.51 4.84
CA LEU A 197 -18.50 -7.39 3.74
C LEU A 197 -19.73 -6.83 3.02
N ASP A 198 -20.64 -6.19 3.75
CA ASP A 198 -21.83 -5.56 3.16
C ASP A 198 -21.45 -4.39 2.26
N TYR A 199 -20.51 -3.57 2.69
CA TYR A 199 -19.95 -2.50 1.87
C TYR A 199 -19.28 -3.05 0.60
N CYS A 200 -18.46 -4.10 0.75
CA CYS A 200 -17.83 -4.78 -0.39
C CYS A 200 -18.86 -5.22 -1.43
N LYS A 201 -19.89 -5.95 -1.00
CA LYS A 201 -20.88 -6.55 -1.90
C LYS A 201 -21.86 -5.56 -2.47
N LYS A 202 -22.41 -4.66 -1.62
CA LYS A 202 -23.52 -3.76 -1.99
C LYS A 202 -23.06 -2.46 -2.64
N ILE A 203 -21.86 -1.97 -2.30
CA ILE A 203 -21.36 -0.66 -2.75
C ILE A 203 -20.21 -0.79 -3.74
N GLU A 204 -19.26 -1.68 -3.46
CA GLU A 204 -18.10 -1.90 -4.31
C GLU A 204 -18.26 -3.08 -5.28
N PHE A 205 -19.34 -3.85 -5.14
CA PHE A 205 -19.65 -5.03 -5.97
C PHE A 205 -18.54 -6.08 -6.01
N TYR A 206 -17.69 -6.12 -4.98
CA TYR A 206 -16.73 -7.20 -4.80
C TYR A 206 -17.39 -8.45 -4.27
N PRO A 207 -16.92 -9.65 -4.64
CA PRO A 207 -17.50 -10.91 -4.16
C PRO A 207 -17.23 -11.15 -2.67
N ASN A 208 -16.12 -10.62 -2.13
CA ASN A 208 -15.69 -10.82 -0.74
C ASN A 208 -14.83 -9.63 -0.25
N LEU A 209 -14.34 -9.70 1.00
CA LEU A 209 -13.37 -8.75 1.54
C LEU A 209 -12.08 -8.77 0.71
N VAL A 210 -11.52 -7.61 0.46
CA VAL A 210 -10.32 -7.43 -0.36
C VAL A 210 -9.07 -7.47 0.52
N VAL A 211 -8.06 -8.25 0.14
CA VAL A 211 -6.75 -8.24 0.78
C VAL A 211 -6.06 -6.91 0.49
N HIS A 212 -5.39 -6.34 1.49
CA HIS A 212 -4.67 -5.07 1.34
C HIS A 212 -3.55 -5.19 0.31
N GLY A 213 -3.54 -4.30 -0.68
CA GLY A 213 -2.45 -4.22 -1.66
C GLY A 213 -1.06 -4.08 -1.01
N PRO A 214 -0.90 -3.20 0.00
CA PRO A 214 0.37 -3.12 0.75
C PRO A 214 0.75 -4.39 1.51
N LEU A 215 -0.21 -5.19 2.00
CA LEU A 215 0.09 -6.49 2.62
C LEU A 215 0.65 -7.49 1.60
N ILE A 216 0.12 -7.47 0.39
CA ILE A 216 0.64 -8.27 -0.73
C ILE A 216 2.05 -7.80 -1.10
N ALA A 217 2.25 -6.48 -1.25
CA ALA A 217 3.56 -5.90 -1.53
C ALA A 217 4.60 -6.27 -0.46
N GLN A 218 4.22 -6.24 0.84
CA GLN A 218 5.07 -6.69 1.94
C GLN A 218 5.55 -8.13 1.75
N GLN A 219 4.67 -9.05 1.34
CA GLN A 219 5.08 -10.45 1.12
C GLN A 219 6.12 -10.57 0.01
N LEU A 220 5.98 -9.79 -1.07
CA LEU A 220 6.94 -9.77 -2.16
C LEU A 220 8.26 -9.11 -1.76
N VAL A 221 8.21 -8.03 -0.97
CA VAL A 221 9.40 -7.39 -0.40
C VAL A 221 10.18 -8.35 0.51
N ASP A 222 9.47 -9.12 1.35
CA ASP A 222 10.11 -10.10 2.24
C ASP A 222 10.86 -11.17 1.46
N ILE A 223 10.24 -11.71 0.38
CA ILE A 223 10.88 -12.68 -0.53
C ILE A 223 12.10 -12.07 -1.21
N ALA A 224 11.96 -10.87 -1.77
CA ALA A 224 13.04 -10.19 -2.46
C ALA A 224 14.21 -9.85 -1.53
N ASP A 225 13.92 -9.30 -0.35
CA ASP A 225 14.95 -8.92 0.62
C ASP A 225 15.68 -10.13 1.18
N GLN A 226 15.00 -11.24 1.42
CA GLN A 226 15.60 -12.52 1.80
C GLN A 226 16.52 -13.05 0.69
N LYS A 227 16.06 -13.07 -0.56
CA LYS A 227 16.87 -13.51 -1.72
C LYS A 227 18.12 -12.65 -1.89
N LEU A 228 18.05 -11.36 -1.59
CA LEU A 228 19.16 -10.40 -1.70
C LEU A 228 19.96 -10.27 -0.38
N ASN A 229 19.78 -11.17 0.59
CA ASN A 229 20.49 -11.16 1.87
C ASN A 229 20.39 -9.79 2.60
N GLY A 230 19.21 -9.19 2.61
CA GLY A 230 18.95 -7.90 3.25
C GLY A 230 19.38 -6.66 2.44
N ASN A 231 19.79 -6.83 1.18
CA ASN A 231 20.33 -5.76 0.35
C ASN A 231 19.35 -5.15 -0.67
N LEU A 232 18.05 -5.39 -0.53
CA LEU A 232 17.04 -4.76 -1.39
C LEU A 232 17.15 -3.23 -1.30
N LYS A 233 17.38 -2.57 -2.44
CA LYS A 233 17.54 -1.10 -2.53
C LYS A 233 16.30 -0.41 -3.07
N LYS A 234 15.62 -1.06 -4.01
CA LYS A 234 14.44 -0.52 -4.68
C LYS A 234 13.43 -1.63 -4.91
N PHE A 235 12.17 -1.28 -4.80
CA PHE A 235 11.04 -2.16 -5.10
C PHE A 235 9.98 -1.38 -5.86
N GLU A 236 9.50 -1.92 -6.97
CA GLU A 236 8.38 -1.38 -7.74
C GLU A 236 7.22 -2.38 -7.71
N PHE A 237 6.01 -1.88 -7.52
CA PHE A 237 4.82 -2.72 -7.43
C PHE A 237 3.66 -2.13 -8.24
N LYS A 238 2.94 -3.00 -8.93
CA LYS A 238 1.73 -2.65 -9.65
C LYS A 238 0.61 -3.61 -9.26
N ALA A 239 -0.46 -3.06 -8.70
CA ALA A 239 -1.68 -3.81 -8.41
C ALA A 239 -2.53 -3.91 -9.68
N LEU A 240 -2.78 -5.11 -10.18
CA LEU A 240 -3.57 -5.38 -11.38
C LEU A 240 -5.00 -5.80 -11.05
N ASN A 241 -5.14 -6.79 -10.18
CA ASN A 241 -6.41 -7.35 -9.73
C ASN A 241 -6.46 -7.43 -8.20
N PRO A 242 -7.63 -7.32 -7.57
CA PRO A 242 -7.77 -7.61 -6.16
C PRO A 242 -7.66 -9.11 -5.88
N ILE A 243 -7.08 -9.46 -4.73
CA ILE A 243 -7.14 -10.79 -4.13
C ILE A 243 -8.16 -10.72 -3.00
N PHE A 244 -8.99 -11.76 -2.86
CA PHE A 244 -10.01 -11.79 -1.83
C PHE A 244 -9.59 -12.66 -0.64
N VAL A 245 -10.22 -12.39 0.51
CA VAL A 245 -10.02 -13.17 1.73
C VAL A 245 -10.28 -14.65 1.46
N GLU A 246 -9.44 -15.54 2.04
CA GLU A 246 -9.47 -17.00 1.90
C GLU A 246 -9.17 -17.53 0.47
N GLU A 247 -9.00 -16.64 -0.50
CA GLU A 247 -8.54 -17.01 -1.85
C GLU A 247 -7.05 -17.36 -1.81
N LYS A 248 -6.73 -18.58 -2.28
CA LYS A 248 -5.32 -19.00 -2.40
C LYS A 248 -4.66 -18.29 -3.57
N PHE A 249 -3.47 -17.85 -3.36
CA PHE A 249 -2.62 -17.25 -4.38
C PHE A 249 -1.19 -17.78 -4.28
N SER A 250 -0.51 -17.82 -5.40
CA SER A 250 0.92 -18.15 -5.48
C SER A 250 1.77 -16.90 -5.59
N MET A 251 2.92 -16.91 -4.93
CA MET A 251 3.97 -15.91 -5.06
C MET A 251 5.12 -16.54 -5.84
N ASN A 252 5.56 -15.86 -6.86
CA ASN A 252 6.51 -16.35 -7.84
C ASN A 252 7.68 -15.40 -7.95
N LEU A 253 8.86 -15.93 -8.29
CA LEU A 253 10.10 -15.17 -8.47
C LEU A 253 10.92 -15.74 -9.60
N ILE A 254 11.41 -14.87 -10.47
CA ILE A 254 12.49 -15.15 -11.41
C ILE A 254 13.65 -14.22 -11.11
N ASP A 255 14.85 -14.79 -10.96
CA ASP A 255 16.09 -14.05 -10.81
C ASP A 255 16.59 -13.68 -12.21
N LYS A 256 16.65 -12.39 -12.48
CA LYS A 256 17.24 -11.79 -13.67
C LYS A 256 18.58 -11.18 -13.27
N ASP A 257 19.51 -11.06 -14.20
CA ASP A 257 20.88 -10.58 -13.91
C ASP A 257 20.91 -9.26 -13.11
N ASP A 258 20.01 -8.32 -13.45
CA ASP A 258 19.99 -6.98 -12.87
C ASP A 258 18.86 -6.74 -11.85
N TYR A 259 17.85 -7.62 -11.80
CA TYR A 259 16.67 -7.45 -10.93
C TYR A 259 15.97 -8.78 -10.65
N LEU A 260 15.14 -8.78 -9.61
CA LEU A 260 14.21 -9.88 -9.33
C LEU A 260 12.83 -9.51 -9.88
N ASP A 261 12.26 -10.37 -10.70
CA ASP A 261 10.88 -10.26 -11.17
C ASP A 261 9.97 -11.11 -10.28
N LEU A 262 9.00 -10.46 -9.62
CA LEU A 262 8.09 -11.11 -8.69
C LEU A 262 6.65 -10.81 -9.09
N TRP A 263 5.81 -11.83 -9.01
CA TRP A 263 4.37 -11.65 -9.26
C TRP A 263 3.53 -12.58 -8.42
N ILE A 264 2.24 -12.29 -8.42
CA ILE A 264 1.22 -13.09 -7.75
C ILE A 264 0.20 -13.55 -8.77
N ASN A 265 -0.10 -14.85 -8.71
CA ASN A 265 -1.22 -15.44 -9.43
C ASN A 265 -2.26 -15.89 -8.42
N ASP A 266 -3.52 -15.53 -8.64
CA ASP A 266 -4.68 -16.19 -8.08
C ASP A 266 -4.96 -17.47 -8.88
N LYS A 267 -5.37 -18.54 -8.18
CA LYS A 267 -5.75 -19.81 -8.78
C LYS A 267 -7.16 -19.79 -9.31
#